data_3e0f49d2e56198ead1efc303b05ee604
#
_entry.id   3e0f49d2e56198ead1efc303b05ee604
#
_cell.length_a   1.000
_cell.length_b   1.000
_cell.length_c   1.000
_cell.angle_alpha   90.00
_cell.angle_beta   90.00
_cell.angle_gamma   90.00
#
_symmetry.space_group_name_H-M   'P 1'
#
loop_
_entity.id
_entity.type
_entity.pdbx_description
1 polymer ?
#
loop_
_entity_poly.entity_id
_entity_poly.type
_entity_poly.pdbx_seq_one_letter_code
_entity_poly.pdbx_strand_id
1 'polypeptide(L)'
;SDIEKICDYYHLNKEDIVKFGANVNPLGLSASVKKEIAENVDLFSSYPDRDYVSLRNTISEYCRIPAEFILPGNGSSELISLLIQERAPKHTLILGPTYSEYSRELSFSGSTQEYYHLREERNFTLDVEDLCKTLENGYDFLILCNPNNPTSSAIMQEDLRKLIAFCADKDIFVMIDETYVEFAPDVEEITAIPLTREFTNLMVLRGVSKFYAAPGMRLGYGITGNMEFLSKMREKQTPWSLNSLGAFAGE
;
A
#
# COMPACT_ATOMS: atom_id res chain seq x y z
N SER A 1 -13.14 11.45 -8.38
CA SER A 1 -13.83 12.71 -8.73
C SER A 1 -14.82 12.43 -9.84
N ASP A 2 -16.04 12.83 -9.60
CA ASP A 2 -17.14 12.71 -10.56
C ASP A 2 -16.99 13.84 -11.60
N ILE A 3 -16.34 13.52 -12.73
CA ILE A 3 -16.09 14.49 -13.79
C ILE A 3 -17.39 15.07 -14.36
N GLU A 4 -18.45 14.27 -14.42
CA GLU A 4 -19.73 14.73 -14.93
C GLU A 4 -20.29 15.84 -14.08
N LYS A 5 -20.25 15.69 -12.75
CA LYS A 5 -20.66 16.77 -11.82
C LYS A 5 -19.78 18.03 -11.94
N ILE A 6 -18.49 17.86 -12.19
CA ILE A 6 -17.59 19.00 -12.40
C ILE A 6 -17.94 19.72 -13.71
N CYS A 7 -18.14 18.95 -14.79
CA CYS A 7 -18.57 19.52 -16.08
C CYS A 7 -19.88 20.29 -15.94
N ASP A 8 -20.86 19.71 -15.29
CA ASP A 8 -22.19 20.32 -15.08
C ASP A 8 -22.08 21.61 -14.23
N TYR A 9 -21.33 21.54 -13.12
CA TYR A 9 -21.19 22.68 -12.22
C TYR A 9 -20.45 23.88 -12.81
N TYR A 10 -19.38 23.61 -13.57
CA TYR A 10 -18.53 24.65 -14.18
C TYR A 10 -18.84 24.91 -15.65
N HIS A 11 -19.83 24.24 -16.24
CA HIS A 11 -20.20 24.34 -17.67
C HIS A 11 -19.02 24.06 -18.62
N LEU A 12 -18.25 23.01 -18.32
CA LEU A 12 -17.07 22.60 -19.09
C LEU A 12 -17.39 21.37 -19.96
N ASN A 13 -16.69 21.25 -21.09
CA ASN A 13 -16.70 20.00 -21.85
C ASN A 13 -15.73 19.01 -21.22
N LYS A 14 -16.10 17.72 -21.19
CA LYS A 14 -15.30 16.64 -20.60
C LYS A 14 -13.91 16.51 -21.23
N GLU A 15 -13.81 16.82 -22.51
CA GLU A 15 -12.58 16.77 -23.33
C GLU A 15 -11.57 17.86 -22.96
N ASP A 16 -12.05 18.96 -22.38
CA ASP A 16 -11.22 20.11 -21.97
C ASP A 16 -10.63 19.91 -20.56
N ILE A 17 -11.00 18.81 -19.86
CA ILE A 17 -10.55 18.57 -18.47
C ILE A 17 -9.32 17.68 -18.44
N VAL A 18 -8.23 18.22 -17.90
CA VAL A 18 -7.01 17.46 -17.58
C VAL A 18 -7.07 17.00 -16.13
N LYS A 19 -6.99 15.67 -15.94
CA LYS A 19 -7.11 15.04 -14.61
C LYS A 19 -5.78 14.92 -13.91
N PHE A 20 -5.62 15.62 -12.78
CA PHE A 20 -4.45 15.50 -11.90
C PHE A 20 -4.73 14.83 -10.55
N GLY A 21 -6.00 14.47 -10.28
CA GLY A 21 -6.42 14.06 -8.92
C GLY A 21 -6.26 12.58 -8.59
N ALA A 22 -6.16 11.69 -9.58
CA ALA A 22 -6.14 10.25 -9.35
C ALA A 22 -4.74 9.64 -9.26
N ASN A 23 -3.70 10.34 -9.72
CA ASN A 23 -2.30 9.89 -9.77
C ASN A 23 -2.10 8.52 -10.44
N VAL A 24 -2.93 8.23 -11.45
CA VAL A 24 -2.84 6.99 -12.23
C VAL A 24 -1.96 7.26 -13.44
N ASN A 25 -1.10 6.30 -13.81
CA ASN A 25 -0.25 6.39 -14.97
C ASN A 25 -1.07 6.74 -16.23
N PRO A 26 -0.80 7.88 -16.89
CA PRO A 26 -1.59 8.34 -18.04
C PRO A 26 -1.46 7.47 -19.28
N LEU A 27 -0.45 6.61 -19.35
CA LEU A 27 -0.27 5.66 -20.46
C LEU A 27 -1.34 4.55 -20.48
N GLY A 28 -2.06 4.37 -19.37
CA GLY A 28 -3.10 3.35 -19.26
C GLY A 28 -2.55 1.92 -19.16
N LEU A 29 -3.44 0.94 -19.25
CA LEU A 29 -3.08 -0.48 -19.25
C LEU A 29 -2.21 -0.83 -20.45
N SER A 30 -1.21 -1.71 -20.24
CA SER A 30 -0.36 -2.21 -21.31
C SER A 30 -1.17 -2.98 -22.38
N ALA A 31 -0.67 -2.98 -23.61
CA ALA A 31 -1.32 -3.69 -24.70
C ALA A 31 -1.37 -5.22 -24.45
N SER A 32 -0.35 -5.78 -23.82
CA SER A 32 -0.30 -7.20 -23.45
C SER A 32 -1.41 -7.56 -22.45
N VAL A 33 -1.56 -6.80 -21.36
CA VAL A 33 -2.62 -7.03 -20.36
C VAL A 33 -4.01 -6.92 -20.99
N LYS A 34 -4.24 -5.91 -21.86
CA LYS A 34 -5.53 -5.77 -22.57
C LYS A 34 -5.84 -6.99 -23.43
N LYS A 35 -4.84 -7.52 -24.14
CA LYS A 35 -4.97 -8.70 -25.00
C LYS A 35 -5.28 -9.94 -24.17
N GLU A 36 -4.48 -10.20 -23.13
CA GLU A 36 -4.66 -11.37 -22.26
C GLU A 36 -6.05 -11.39 -21.59
N ILE A 37 -6.54 -10.24 -21.12
CA ILE A 37 -7.89 -10.13 -20.55
C ILE A 37 -8.95 -10.46 -21.63
N ALA A 38 -8.82 -9.92 -22.84
CA ALA A 38 -9.79 -10.14 -23.91
C ALA A 38 -9.84 -11.61 -24.38
N GLU A 39 -8.71 -12.30 -24.35
CA GLU A 39 -8.59 -13.71 -24.75
C GLU A 39 -9.04 -14.70 -23.64
N ASN A 40 -9.17 -14.24 -22.39
CA ASN A 40 -9.46 -15.07 -21.22
C ASN A 40 -10.72 -14.66 -20.44
N VAL A 41 -11.72 -14.06 -21.13
CA VAL A 41 -12.95 -13.57 -20.47
C VAL A 41 -13.77 -14.68 -19.80
N ASP A 42 -13.61 -15.93 -20.21
CA ASP A 42 -14.29 -17.07 -19.62
C ASP A 42 -13.89 -17.35 -18.15
N LEU A 43 -12.75 -16.79 -17.70
CA LEU A 43 -12.31 -16.82 -16.30
C LEU A 43 -13.36 -16.23 -15.35
N PHE A 44 -14.18 -15.30 -15.80
CA PHE A 44 -15.25 -14.70 -14.98
C PHE A 44 -16.36 -15.66 -14.62
N SER A 45 -16.45 -16.83 -15.30
CA SER A 45 -17.43 -17.87 -15.00
C SER A 45 -17.02 -18.76 -13.82
N SER A 46 -15.84 -18.54 -13.24
CA SER A 46 -15.28 -19.34 -12.16
C SER A 46 -14.76 -18.49 -11.01
N TYR A 47 -14.83 -19.01 -9.79
CA TYR A 47 -14.08 -18.44 -8.68
C TYR A 47 -12.58 -18.60 -8.91
N PRO A 48 -11.75 -17.63 -8.51
CA PRO A 48 -10.29 -17.80 -8.53
C PRO A 48 -9.85 -18.87 -7.53
N ASP A 49 -8.59 -19.32 -7.65
CA ASP A 49 -7.96 -20.13 -6.62
C ASP A 49 -8.07 -19.46 -5.26
N ARG A 50 -8.56 -20.19 -4.25
CA ARG A 50 -8.80 -19.67 -2.90
C ARG A 50 -7.53 -19.15 -2.21
N ASP A 51 -6.40 -19.81 -2.51
CA ASP A 51 -5.10 -19.48 -1.92
C ASP A 51 -4.24 -18.59 -2.82
N TYR A 52 -4.73 -18.28 -4.04
CA TYR A 52 -4.04 -17.44 -5.04
C TYR A 52 -2.58 -17.89 -5.25
N VAL A 53 -2.35 -19.19 -5.40
CA VAL A 53 -1.00 -19.78 -5.43
C VAL A 53 -0.18 -19.22 -6.60
N SER A 54 -0.76 -19.21 -7.82
CA SER A 54 -0.07 -18.68 -9.01
C SER A 54 0.28 -17.20 -8.84
N LEU A 55 -0.69 -16.38 -8.47
CA LEU A 55 -0.50 -14.95 -8.22
C LEU A 55 0.59 -14.70 -7.15
N ARG A 56 0.56 -15.44 -6.04
CA ARG A 56 1.58 -15.31 -4.97
C ARG A 56 2.97 -15.68 -5.46
N ASN A 57 3.09 -16.69 -6.31
CA ASN A 57 4.38 -17.08 -6.90
C ASN A 57 4.89 -15.97 -7.84
N THR A 58 4.05 -15.40 -8.69
CA THR A 58 4.43 -14.29 -9.57
C THR A 58 4.88 -13.06 -8.77
N ILE A 59 4.13 -12.69 -7.72
CA ILE A 59 4.54 -11.58 -6.83
C ILE A 59 5.84 -11.93 -6.09
N SER A 60 6.03 -13.18 -5.68
CA SER A 60 7.26 -13.67 -5.04
C SER A 60 8.48 -13.49 -5.94
N GLU A 61 8.39 -13.84 -7.22
CA GLU A 61 9.44 -13.64 -8.21
C GLU A 61 9.71 -12.15 -8.44
N TYR A 62 8.65 -11.36 -8.63
CA TYR A 62 8.75 -9.92 -8.84
C TYR A 62 9.41 -9.18 -7.68
N CYS A 63 9.01 -9.51 -6.45
CA CYS A 63 9.50 -8.87 -5.22
C CYS A 63 10.74 -9.55 -4.64
N ARG A 64 11.17 -10.71 -5.16
CA ARG A 64 12.27 -11.53 -4.66
C ARG A 64 12.13 -11.88 -3.17
N ILE A 65 10.90 -12.24 -2.76
CA ILE A 65 10.54 -12.55 -1.37
C ILE A 65 9.80 -13.90 -1.33
N PRO A 66 9.85 -14.68 -0.24
CA PRO A 66 9.09 -15.94 -0.14
C PRO A 66 7.59 -15.75 -0.37
N ALA A 67 6.96 -16.65 -1.13
CA ALA A 67 5.54 -16.56 -1.43
C ALA A 67 4.64 -16.66 -0.18
N GLU A 68 5.11 -17.31 0.87
CA GLU A 68 4.43 -17.39 2.17
C GLU A 68 4.34 -16.04 2.90
N PHE A 69 5.20 -15.05 2.56
CA PHE A 69 5.16 -13.70 3.13
C PHE A 69 4.06 -12.83 2.51
N ILE A 70 3.40 -13.30 1.45
CA ILE A 70 2.53 -12.50 0.60
C ILE A 70 1.06 -12.80 0.91
N LEU A 71 0.28 -11.74 1.12
CA LEU A 71 -1.17 -11.76 1.22
C LEU A 71 -1.78 -10.86 0.13
N PRO A 72 -2.34 -11.44 -0.96
CA PRO A 72 -3.11 -10.67 -1.92
C PRO A 72 -4.44 -10.19 -1.33
N GLY A 73 -4.93 -9.04 -1.83
CA GLY A 73 -6.20 -8.46 -1.38
C GLY A 73 -6.89 -7.63 -2.46
N ASN A 74 -8.12 -7.27 -2.18
CA ASN A 74 -8.97 -6.46 -3.05
C ASN A 74 -8.56 -4.98 -3.02
N GLY A 75 -7.37 -4.71 -3.56
CA GLY A 75 -6.67 -3.44 -3.43
C GLY A 75 -5.96 -3.28 -2.09
N SER A 76 -5.03 -2.33 -2.02
CA SER A 76 -4.35 -2.01 -0.75
C SER A 76 -5.31 -1.54 0.35
N SER A 77 -6.47 -0.98 -0.01
CA SER A 77 -7.48 -0.51 0.96
C SER A 77 -8.03 -1.64 1.83
N GLU A 78 -8.29 -2.83 1.28
CA GLU A 78 -8.68 -3.99 2.08
C GLU A 78 -7.57 -4.38 3.06
N LEU A 79 -6.33 -4.39 2.59
CA LEU A 79 -5.18 -4.78 3.40
C LEU A 79 -4.90 -3.77 4.53
N ILE A 80 -5.05 -2.47 4.28
CA ILE A 80 -4.96 -1.44 5.32
C ILE A 80 -6.00 -1.70 6.41
N SER A 81 -7.24 -1.95 6.02
CA SER A 81 -8.34 -2.23 6.95
C SER A 81 -8.08 -3.51 7.78
N LEU A 82 -7.71 -4.61 7.12
CA LEU A 82 -7.38 -5.88 7.79
C LEU A 82 -6.19 -5.75 8.75
N LEU A 83 -5.14 -5.04 8.33
CA LEU A 83 -3.95 -4.81 9.15
C LEU A 83 -4.30 -4.02 10.41
N ILE A 84 -5.06 -2.93 10.28
CA ILE A 84 -5.49 -2.11 11.42
C ILE A 84 -6.40 -2.93 12.35
N GLN A 85 -7.32 -3.73 11.81
CA GLN A 85 -8.19 -4.60 12.60
C GLN A 85 -7.42 -5.68 13.35
N GLU A 86 -6.39 -6.28 12.73
CA GLU A 86 -5.58 -7.31 13.38
C GLU A 86 -4.63 -6.71 14.43
N ARG A 87 -3.96 -5.61 14.09
CA ARG A 87 -3.03 -4.94 15.01
C ARG A 87 -3.79 -4.32 16.20
N ALA A 88 -5.01 -3.84 15.96
CA ALA A 88 -5.85 -3.14 16.94
C ALA A 88 -5.05 -2.06 17.72
N PRO A 89 -4.42 -1.10 17.03
CA PRO A 89 -3.52 -0.14 17.66
C PRO A 89 -4.27 0.75 18.64
N LYS A 90 -3.59 1.14 19.71
CA LYS A 90 -4.14 2.07 20.70
C LYS A 90 -3.73 3.50 20.43
N HIS A 91 -2.48 3.71 20.00
CA HIS A 91 -1.92 5.03 19.77
C HIS A 91 -1.04 5.01 18.51
N THR A 92 -1.55 5.60 17.42
CA THR A 92 -0.91 5.59 16.11
C THR A 92 -0.27 6.92 15.77
N LEU A 93 0.96 6.89 15.28
CA LEU A 93 1.62 8.02 14.63
C LEU A 93 1.56 7.86 13.11
N ILE A 94 1.13 8.91 12.41
CA ILE A 94 1.05 8.95 10.95
C ILE A 94 2.05 9.99 10.44
N LEU A 95 2.91 9.60 9.50
CA LEU A 95 3.79 10.55 8.83
C LEU A 95 2.98 11.40 7.85
N GLY A 96 2.88 12.69 8.08
CA GLY A 96 2.04 13.63 7.32
C GLY A 96 2.78 14.84 6.76
N PRO A 97 2.17 15.54 5.78
CA PRO A 97 0.88 15.25 5.15
C PRO A 97 0.91 13.96 4.33
N THR A 98 -0.17 13.19 4.32
CA THR A 98 -0.23 11.92 3.59
C THR A 98 -1.66 11.55 3.18
N TYR A 99 -1.85 10.33 2.68
CA TYR A 99 -3.12 9.80 2.21
C TYR A 99 -4.15 9.69 3.34
N SER A 100 -5.32 10.28 3.14
CA SER A 100 -6.35 10.45 4.18
C SER A 100 -7.03 9.14 4.64
N GLU A 101 -6.97 8.09 3.83
CA GLU A 101 -7.63 6.83 4.18
C GLU A 101 -7.00 6.13 5.39
N TYR A 102 -5.73 6.39 5.71
CA TYR A 102 -5.13 5.84 6.94
C TYR A 102 -5.87 6.35 8.18
N SER A 103 -6.06 7.66 8.26
CA SER A 103 -6.80 8.31 9.35
C SER A 103 -8.25 7.84 9.40
N ARG A 104 -8.89 7.69 8.23
CA ARG A 104 -10.25 7.20 8.13
C ARG A 104 -10.37 5.78 8.69
N GLU A 105 -9.52 4.84 8.27
CA GLU A 105 -9.56 3.45 8.76
C GLU A 105 -9.26 3.37 10.26
N LEU A 106 -8.30 4.15 10.77
CA LEU A 106 -8.02 4.25 12.20
C LEU A 106 -9.22 4.76 13.00
N SER A 107 -10.02 5.67 12.46
CA SER A 107 -11.21 6.19 13.14
C SER A 107 -12.25 5.11 13.45
N PHE A 108 -12.26 4.01 12.69
CA PHE A 108 -13.13 2.86 12.95
C PHE A 108 -12.58 1.87 13.98
N SER A 109 -11.26 1.93 14.25
CA SER A 109 -10.60 1.02 15.20
C SER A 109 -10.63 1.50 16.65
N GLY A 110 -10.99 2.77 16.89
CA GLY A 110 -10.91 3.40 18.20
C GLY A 110 -9.48 3.79 18.61
N SER A 111 -8.50 3.71 17.70
CA SER A 111 -7.14 4.19 17.93
C SER A 111 -7.12 5.71 18.09
N THR A 112 -6.35 6.21 19.06
CA THR A 112 -5.92 7.60 19.03
C THR A 112 -4.88 7.78 17.95
N GLN A 113 -4.90 8.91 17.23
CA GLN A 113 -4.01 9.14 16.11
C GLN A 113 -3.44 10.55 16.13
N GLU A 114 -2.16 10.65 15.85
CA GLU A 114 -1.43 11.90 15.75
C GLU A 114 -0.59 11.93 14.48
N TYR A 115 -0.20 13.13 14.05
CA TYR A 115 0.62 13.32 12.86
C TYR A 115 2.00 13.82 13.23
N TYR A 116 3.04 13.14 12.70
CA TYR A 116 4.36 13.72 12.57
C TYR A 116 4.42 14.50 11.26
N HIS A 117 4.56 15.83 11.34
CA HIS A 117 4.51 16.70 10.16
C HIS A 117 5.87 16.85 9.50
N LEU A 118 5.99 16.38 8.26
CA LEU A 118 7.10 16.71 7.38
C LEU A 118 7.08 18.21 7.08
N ARG A 119 8.25 18.83 6.99
CA ARG A 119 8.41 20.28 6.88
C ARG A 119 8.75 20.71 5.46
N GLU A 120 8.05 21.72 4.95
CA GLU A 120 8.30 22.31 3.63
C GLU A 120 9.72 22.85 3.52
N GLU A 121 10.24 23.49 4.57
CA GLU A 121 11.59 24.06 4.62
C GLU A 121 12.70 23.00 4.46
N ARG A 122 12.36 21.72 4.65
CA ARG A 122 13.22 20.55 4.43
C ARG A 122 12.83 19.77 3.18
N ASN A 123 12.08 20.38 2.26
CA ASN A 123 11.52 19.68 1.10
C ASN A 123 10.77 18.39 1.47
N PHE A 124 10.08 18.39 2.60
CA PHE A 124 9.37 17.24 3.15
C PHE A 124 10.23 15.99 3.35
N THR A 125 11.55 16.14 3.50
CA THR A 125 12.46 15.04 3.83
C THR A 125 12.33 14.69 5.30
N LEU A 126 12.25 13.39 5.60
CA LEU A 126 12.16 12.89 6.98
C LEU A 126 13.49 13.08 7.73
N ASP A 127 13.39 13.55 8.96
CA ASP A 127 14.44 13.46 9.97
C ASP A 127 14.16 12.24 10.84
N VAL A 128 14.90 11.15 10.61
CA VAL A 128 14.68 9.87 11.31
C VAL A 128 14.95 9.98 12.80
N GLU A 129 15.97 10.74 13.21
CA GLU A 129 16.29 10.90 14.62
C GLU A 129 15.19 11.67 15.37
N ASP A 130 14.65 12.71 14.73
CA ASP A 130 13.56 13.49 15.30
C ASP A 130 12.25 12.68 15.38
N LEU A 131 11.96 11.88 14.36
CA LEU A 131 10.84 10.93 14.40
C LEU A 131 10.99 9.89 15.50
N CYS A 132 12.18 9.31 15.67
CA CYS A 132 12.45 8.36 16.75
C CYS A 132 12.20 8.97 18.15
N LYS A 133 12.63 10.21 18.36
CA LYS A 133 12.33 10.94 19.62
C LYS A 133 10.83 11.13 19.82
N THR A 134 10.09 11.43 18.75
CA THR A 134 8.63 11.55 18.82
C THR A 134 7.98 10.23 19.20
N LEU A 135 8.45 9.11 18.64
CA LEU A 135 7.95 7.76 18.91
C LEU A 135 8.16 7.29 20.36
N GLU A 136 9.07 7.90 21.11
CA GLU A 136 9.24 7.64 22.55
C GLU A 136 8.03 8.02 23.40
N ASN A 137 7.08 8.78 22.87
CA ASN A 137 5.88 9.22 23.58
C ASN A 137 4.76 8.15 23.67
N GLY A 138 5.07 6.87 23.43
CA GLY A 138 4.18 5.76 23.74
C GLY A 138 3.23 5.37 22.60
N TYR A 139 3.67 5.49 21.36
CA TYR A 139 2.98 4.93 20.19
C TYR A 139 3.20 3.42 20.09
N ASP A 140 2.21 2.70 19.55
CA ASP A 140 2.29 1.26 19.28
C ASP A 140 2.13 0.93 17.78
N PHE A 141 1.87 1.96 16.95
CA PHE A 141 1.75 1.81 15.51
C PHE A 141 2.27 3.05 14.77
N LEU A 142 3.02 2.81 13.68
CA LEU A 142 3.54 3.85 12.79
C LEU A 142 3.09 3.58 11.36
N ILE A 143 2.53 4.59 10.70
CA ILE A 143 2.12 4.53 9.29
C ILE A 143 3.00 5.46 8.45
N LEU A 144 3.63 4.89 7.43
CA LEU A 144 4.44 5.59 6.43
C LEU A 144 3.89 5.33 5.02
N CYS A 145 3.97 6.33 4.14
CA CYS A 145 3.80 6.18 2.71
C CYS A 145 5.15 6.47 2.04
N ASN A 146 5.68 5.53 1.27
CA ASN A 146 7.03 5.66 0.70
C ASN A 146 7.11 5.13 -0.74
N PRO A 147 7.26 5.98 -1.78
CA PRO A 147 7.24 7.46 -1.73
C PRO A 147 5.93 8.05 -1.22
N ASN A 148 6.03 9.20 -0.55
CA ASN A 148 4.86 9.78 0.10
C ASN A 148 3.92 10.48 -0.91
N ASN A 149 2.63 10.29 -0.72
CA ASN A 149 1.59 11.06 -1.39
C ASN A 149 0.98 12.06 -0.37
N PRO A 150 1.06 13.40 -0.56
CA PRO A 150 1.29 14.06 -1.87
C PRO A 150 2.71 14.61 -2.10
N THR A 151 3.64 14.49 -1.16
CA THR A 151 4.91 15.22 -1.19
C THR A 151 5.94 14.67 -2.17
N SER A 152 5.74 13.44 -2.67
CA SER A 152 6.69 12.66 -3.49
C SER A 152 8.07 12.43 -2.86
N SER A 153 8.27 12.84 -1.61
CA SER A 153 9.49 12.55 -0.87
C SER A 153 9.62 11.06 -0.58
N ALA A 154 10.84 10.54 -0.60
CA ALA A 154 11.13 9.16 -0.29
C ALA A 154 12.11 9.03 0.86
N ILE A 155 11.98 7.95 1.62
CA ILE A 155 12.89 7.56 2.69
C ILE A 155 13.78 6.46 2.13
N MET A 156 15.08 6.61 2.28
CA MET A 156 16.05 5.61 1.81
C MET A 156 15.96 4.34 2.65
N GLN A 157 16.22 3.19 2.04
CA GLN A 157 16.10 1.88 2.70
C GLN A 157 16.96 1.80 3.97
N GLU A 158 18.14 2.42 3.96
CA GLU A 158 19.02 2.45 5.12
C GLU A 158 18.41 3.19 6.33
N ASP A 159 17.73 4.28 6.06
CA ASP A 159 17.01 5.05 7.08
C ASP A 159 15.73 4.33 7.53
N LEU A 160 15.04 3.66 6.62
CA LEU A 160 13.92 2.76 6.98
C LEU A 160 14.40 1.64 7.90
N ARG A 161 15.56 1.03 7.63
CA ARG A 161 16.13 -0.01 8.50
C ARG A 161 16.38 0.49 9.91
N LYS A 162 16.99 1.67 10.06
CA LYS A 162 17.23 2.29 11.38
C LYS A 162 15.92 2.55 12.13
N LEU A 163 14.94 3.11 11.42
CA LEU A 163 13.62 3.43 11.98
C LEU A 163 12.86 2.17 12.43
N ILE A 164 12.83 1.13 11.58
CA ILE A 164 12.12 -0.12 11.87
C ILE A 164 12.79 -0.85 13.04
N ALA A 165 14.12 -0.86 13.11
CA ALA A 165 14.87 -1.42 14.24
C ALA A 165 14.52 -0.70 15.54
N PHE A 166 14.52 0.63 15.54
CA PHE A 166 14.08 1.42 16.68
C PHE A 166 12.63 1.07 17.10
N CYS A 167 11.73 0.97 16.14
CA CYS A 167 10.35 0.59 16.38
C CYS A 167 10.23 -0.83 16.98
N ALA A 168 11.06 -1.78 16.52
CA ALA A 168 11.09 -3.14 17.05
C ALA A 168 11.49 -3.17 18.55
N ASP A 169 12.49 -2.38 18.94
CA ASP A 169 12.94 -2.26 20.34
C ASP A 169 11.87 -1.64 21.26
N LYS A 170 10.89 -0.94 20.70
CA LYS A 170 9.79 -0.26 21.42
C LYS A 170 8.42 -0.95 21.26
N ASP A 171 8.38 -2.13 20.64
CA ASP A 171 7.13 -2.87 20.29
C ASP A 171 6.14 -2.04 19.42
N ILE A 172 6.68 -1.22 18.55
CA ILE A 172 5.92 -0.43 17.58
C ILE A 172 5.85 -1.20 16.25
N PHE A 173 4.64 -1.49 15.78
CA PHE A 173 4.44 -2.07 14.46
C PHE A 173 4.47 -0.99 13.38
N VAL A 174 5.08 -1.27 12.23
CA VAL A 174 5.25 -0.33 11.13
C VAL A 174 4.50 -0.83 9.89
N MET A 175 3.60 -0.01 9.36
CA MET A 175 3.00 -0.19 8.04
C MET A 175 3.65 0.78 7.06
N ILE A 176 4.16 0.27 5.94
CA ILE A 176 4.70 1.09 4.85
C ILE A 176 3.89 0.86 3.59
N ASP A 177 3.23 1.91 3.12
CA ASP A 177 2.50 1.90 1.86
C ASP A 177 3.43 2.32 0.72
N GLU A 178 3.77 1.36 -0.13
CA GLU A 178 4.62 1.53 -1.32
C GLU A 178 3.81 1.61 -2.63
N THR A 179 2.56 2.08 -2.58
CA THR A 179 1.68 2.18 -3.78
C THR A 179 2.31 2.97 -4.94
N TYR A 180 3.28 3.84 -4.67
CA TYR A 180 3.94 4.67 -5.67
C TYR A 180 5.40 4.28 -5.94
N VAL A 181 5.88 3.17 -5.38
CA VAL A 181 7.31 2.83 -5.39
C VAL A 181 7.86 2.64 -6.80
N GLU A 182 7.07 2.09 -7.72
CA GLU A 182 7.49 1.84 -9.11
C GLU A 182 7.72 3.14 -9.91
N PHE A 183 7.28 4.31 -9.42
CA PHE A 183 7.60 5.60 -10.03
C PHE A 183 8.98 6.14 -9.63
N ALA A 184 9.64 5.54 -8.65
CA ALA A 184 10.97 5.95 -8.24
C ALA A 184 12.02 5.62 -9.33
N PRO A 185 13.05 6.45 -9.48
CA PRO A 185 14.16 6.18 -10.39
C PRO A 185 14.90 4.87 -10.06
N ASP A 186 15.04 4.56 -8.78
CA ASP A 186 15.60 3.30 -8.28
C ASP A 186 14.73 2.79 -7.11
N VAL A 187 14.00 1.72 -7.37
CA VAL A 187 13.12 1.08 -6.40
C VAL A 187 13.92 0.41 -5.27
N GLU A 188 15.07 -0.17 -5.60
CA GLU A 188 15.87 -0.93 -4.63
C GLU A 188 16.46 -0.03 -3.53
N GLU A 189 16.69 1.25 -3.82
CA GLU A 189 17.19 2.21 -2.82
C GLU A 189 16.15 2.61 -1.76
N ILE A 190 14.85 2.45 -2.04
CA ILE A 190 13.79 2.97 -1.17
C ILE A 190 12.80 1.92 -0.68
N THR A 191 12.75 0.72 -1.29
CA THR A 191 11.80 -0.31 -0.88
C THR A 191 12.16 -0.91 0.48
N ALA A 192 11.15 -1.12 1.31
CA ALA A 192 11.26 -1.83 2.58
C ALA A 192 11.05 -3.35 2.44
N ILE A 193 10.72 -3.86 1.26
CA ILE A 193 10.43 -5.31 1.08
C ILE A 193 11.55 -6.20 1.60
N PRO A 194 12.85 -5.98 1.29
CA PRO A 194 13.92 -6.83 1.82
C PRO A 194 13.97 -6.85 3.35
N LEU A 195 13.56 -5.77 4.01
CA LEU A 195 13.56 -5.64 5.46
C LEU A 195 12.51 -6.54 6.15
N THR A 196 11.51 -7.02 5.41
CA THR A 196 10.54 -7.99 5.95
C THR A 196 11.14 -9.35 6.30
N ARG A 197 12.35 -9.65 5.78
CA ARG A 197 13.13 -10.85 6.18
C ARG A 197 13.83 -10.67 7.54
N GLU A 198 14.06 -9.42 7.94
CA GLU A 198 14.82 -9.08 9.13
C GLU A 198 13.92 -8.70 10.31
N PHE A 199 12.78 -8.08 10.02
CA PHE A 199 11.89 -7.49 11.01
C PHE A 199 10.49 -8.08 10.94
N THR A 200 9.97 -8.53 12.08
CA THR A 200 8.60 -9.06 12.21
C THR A 200 7.57 -7.99 12.60
N ASN A 201 8.01 -6.78 12.93
CA ASN A 201 7.17 -5.63 13.24
C ASN A 201 6.89 -4.75 12.01
N LEU A 202 6.98 -5.31 10.80
CA LEU A 202 6.85 -4.60 9.53
C LEU A 202 5.87 -5.30 8.60
N MET A 203 4.99 -4.52 7.98
CA MET A 203 4.24 -4.94 6.79
C MET A 203 4.33 -3.87 5.70
N VAL A 204 4.69 -4.29 4.49
CA VAL A 204 4.75 -3.44 3.30
C VAL A 204 3.54 -3.72 2.42
N LEU A 205 2.87 -2.66 1.96
CA LEU A 205 1.73 -2.76 1.06
C LEU A 205 2.09 -2.24 -0.33
N ARG A 206 1.63 -2.94 -1.36
CA ARG A 206 1.75 -2.54 -2.77
C ARG A 206 0.44 -2.77 -3.53
N GLY A 207 0.33 -2.24 -4.73
CA GLY A 207 -0.83 -2.47 -5.58
C GLY A 207 -0.61 -2.01 -7.02
N VAL A 208 -1.48 -2.48 -7.92
CA VAL A 208 -1.39 -2.22 -9.36
C VAL A 208 -2.14 -0.96 -9.82
N SER A 209 -2.75 -0.24 -8.88
CA SER A 209 -3.69 0.85 -9.21
C SER A 209 -3.04 2.06 -9.88
N LYS A 210 -1.77 2.35 -9.59
CA LYS A 210 -1.12 3.61 -9.97
C LYS A 210 -0.17 3.43 -11.15
N PHE A 211 0.97 2.80 -10.93
CA PHE A 211 1.98 2.60 -11.98
C PHE A 211 1.47 1.75 -13.14
N TYR A 212 0.81 0.65 -12.84
CA TYR A 212 0.24 -0.26 -13.85
C TYR A 212 -1.10 0.22 -14.44
N ALA A 213 -1.58 1.39 -14.02
CA ALA A 213 -2.83 2.00 -14.48
C ALA A 213 -4.07 1.10 -14.37
N ALA A 214 -4.12 0.27 -13.32
CA ALA A 214 -5.16 -0.75 -13.15
C ALA A 214 -6.02 -0.55 -11.88
N PRO A 215 -6.53 0.67 -11.57
CA PRO A 215 -7.31 0.89 -10.35
C PRO A 215 -8.60 0.08 -10.30
N GLY A 216 -9.19 -0.25 -11.45
CA GLY A 216 -10.42 -1.03 -11.55
C GLY A 216 -10.24 -2.53 -11.29
N MET A 217 -9.04 -3.06 -11.39
CA MET A 217 -8.75 -4.48 -11.13
C MET A 217 -8.80 -4.81 -9.63
N ARG A 218 -8.63 -3.80 -8.78
CA ARG A 218 -8.67 -3.97 -7.32
C ARG A 218 -7.68 -5.02 -6.82
N LEU A 219 -6.46 -5.04 -7.35
CA LEU A 219 -5.37 -5.89 -6.86
C LEU A 219 -4.40 -5.07 -6.01
N GLY A 220 -4.19 -5.53 -4.79
CA GLY A 220 -3.12 -5.12 -3.90
C GLY A 220 -2.51 -6.34 -3.23
N TYR A 221 -1.36 -6.18 -2.61
CA TYR A 221 -0.73 -7.23 -1.83
C TYR A 221 0.05 -6.64 -0.66
N GLY A 222 0.07 -7.39 0.43
CA GLY A 222 0.86 -7.08 1.62
C GLY A 222 1.97 -8.10 1.81
N ILE A 223 3.11 -7.66 2.31
CA ILE A 223 4.30 -8.48 2.53
C ILE A 223 4.78 -8.30 3.97
N THR A 224 4.92 -9.39 4.70
CA THR A 224 5.49 -9.41 6.04
C THR A 224 6.17 -10.75 6.34
N GLY A 225 7.27 -10.72 7.09
CA GLY A 225 7.90 -11.93 7.65
C GLY A 225 7.24 -12.42 8.94
N ASN A 226 6.24 -11.72 9.46
CA ASN A 226 5.49 -12.13 10.64
C ASN A 226 4.38 -13.10 10.26
N MET A 227 4.69 -14.39 10.25
CA MET A 227 3.79 -15.44 9.76
C MET A 227 2.55 -15.61 10.63
N GLU A 228 2.67 -15.39 11.95
CA GLU A 228 1.52 -15.45 12.85
C GLU A 228 0.54 -14.31 12.56
N PHE A 229 1.04 -13.09 12.43
CA PHE A 229 0.26 -11.92 12.09
C PHE A 229 -0.43 -12.08 10.72
N LEU A 230 0.30 -12.56 9.72
CA LEU A 230 -0.21 -12.80 8.37
C LEU A 230 -1.33 -13.84 8.36
N SER A 231 -1.19 -14.92 9.14
CA SER A 231 -2.22 -15.98 9.29
C SER A 231 -3.51 -15.39 9.87
N LYS A 232 -3.41 -14.58 10.92
CA LYS A 232 -4.56 -13.93 11.55
C LYS A 232 -5.26 -12.94 10.60
N MET A 233 -4.50 -12.19 9.80
CA MET A 233 -5.08 -11.33 8.76
C MET A 233 -5.84 -12.17 7.71
N ARG A 234 -5.26 -13.29 7.27
CA ARG A 234 -5.89 -14.21 6.30
C ARG A 234 -7.19 -14.80 6.83
N GLU A 235 -7.26 -15.14 8.11
CA GLU A 235 -8.48 -15.66 8.75
C GLU A 235 -9.62 -14.63 8.77
N LYS A 236 -9.29 -13.33 8.86
CA LYS A 236 -10.26 -12.22 8.82
C LYS A 236 -10.67 -11.82 7.40
N GLN A 237 -9.87 -12.20 6.42
CA GLN A 237 -10.16 -11.87 5.03
C GLN A 237 -11.38 -12.62 4.52
N THR A 238 -12.30 -11.92 3.86
CA THR A 238 -13.46 -12.55 3.23
C THR A 238 -12.99 -13.54 2.16
N PRO A 239 -13.47 -14.80 2.17
CA PRO A 239 -13.13 -15.74 1.11
C PRO A 239 -13.43 -15.18 -0.29
N TRP A 240 -12.50 -15.33 -1.22
CA TRP A 240 -12.57 -14.78 -2.58
C TRP A 240 -12.79 -13.26 -2.64
N SER A 241 -12.23 -12.52 -1.69
CA SER A 241 -12.30 -11.03 -1.70
C SER A 241 -11.63 -10.44 -2.94
N LEU A 242 -10.53 -11.03 -3.40
CA LEU A 242 -9.90 -10.68 -4.67
C LEU A 242 -10.65 -11.37 -5.81
N ASN A 243 -11.10 -10.58 -6.78
CA ASN A 243 -11.84 -11.05 -7.95
C ASN A 243 -10.95 -11.78 -8.97
N SER A 244 -11.58 -12.59 -9.85
CA SER A 244 -10.87 -13.39 -10.85
C SER A 244 -10.04 -12.54 -11.83
N LEU A 245 -10.53 -11.35 -12.20
CA LEU A 245 -9.78 -10.44 -13.08
C LEU A 245 -8.51 -9.93 -12.40
N GLY A 246 -8.61 -9.48 -11.14
CA GLY A 246 -7.47 -9.00 -10.38
C GLY A 246 -6.43 -10.09 -10.15
N ALA A 247 -6.86 -11.32 -9.85
CA ALA A 247 -5.97 -12.47 -9.70
C ALA A 247 -5.23 -12.77 -11.00
N PHE A 248 -5.96 -12.98 -12.09
CA PHE A 248 -5.40 -13.31 -13.40
C PHE A 248 -4.48 -12.21 -13.98
N ALA A 249 -4.91 -10.95 -13.90
CA ALA A 249 -4.13 -9.85 -14.46
C ALA A 249 -2.86 -9.53 -13.66
N GLY A 250 -2.76 -10.05 -12.43
CA GLY A 250 -1.57 -9.95 -11.59
C GLY A 250 -0.53 -11.04 -11.85
N GLU A 251 -0.93 -12.10 -12.55
CA GLU A 251 -0.07 -13.21 -13.00
C GLU A 251 0.70 -12.85 -14.28
#